data_bec46aaae9bbfa241223f6cc990a8994
#
_entry.id   bec46aaae9bbfa241223f6cc990a8994
#
_cell.length_a   1.000
_cell.length_b   1.000
_cell.length_c   1.000
_cell.angle_alpha   90.00
_cell.angle_beta   90.00
_cell.angle_gamma   90.00
#
_symmetry.space_group_name_H-M   'P 1'
#
loop_
_entity.id
_entity.type
_entity.pdbx_description
1 polymer ?
#
loop_
_entity_poly.entity_id
_entity_poly.type
_entity_poly.pdbx_seq_one_letter_code
_entity_poly.pdbx_strand_id
1 'polypeptide(L)'
;MSPSLKEDIVSRIFELYQNAFGHGISKSKIPLEVISCGEYDAKNETITLCIVDLGGGICQNVTDFASLNEKLSAQIIDNKTALQWALKRGNTTKTDSIVEDMPRGVGLDLLKEFVHLNSGSLEIYTNDCKASINEQGNYEVTTLPFNFKGTMAVITINCDKNVIYSYENEPKFF
;
A
#
# COMPACT_ATOMS: atom_id res chain seq x y z
N MET A 1 -19.77 -3.36 8.00
CA MET A 1 -19.08 -3.29 6.70
C MET A 1 -19.92 -4.05 5.69
N SER A 2 -20.21 -3.45 4.53
CA SER A 2 -20.94 -4.11 3.44
C SER A 2 -20.16 -5.31 2.86
N PRO A 3 -20.85 -6.28 2.24
CA PRO A 3 -20.17 -7.41 1.59
C PRO A 3 -19.18 -6.98 0.52
N SER A 4 -19.55 -6.04 -0.34
CA SER A 4 -18.68 -5.54 -1.43
C SER A 4 -17.44 -4.86 -0.88
N LEU A 5 -17.57 -3.98 0.13
CA LEU A 5 -16.44 -3.32 0.76
C LEU A 5 -15.52 -4.33 1.47
N LYS A 6 -16.09 -5.41 2.04
CA LYS A 6 -15.32 -6.48 2.66
C LYS A 6 -14.50 -7.26 1.63
N GLU A 7 -15.10 -7.60 0.48
CA GLU A 7 -14.40 -8.30 -0.60
C GLU A 7 -13.27 -7.43 -1.17
N ASP A 8 -13.52 -6.15 -1.33
CA ASP A 8 -12.51 -5.21 -1.82
C ASP A 8 -11.33 -5.08 -0.86
N ILE A 9 -11.55 -4.94 0.46
CA ILE A 9 -10.42 -4.85 1.41
C ILE A 9 -9.58 -6.12 1.40
N VAL A 10 -10.20 -7.29 1.35
CA VAL A 10 -9.48 -8.57 1.26
C VAL A 10 -8.63 -8.61 -0.01
N SER A 11 -9.18 -8.20 -1.15
CA SER A 11 -8.45 -8.10 -2.42
C SER A 11 -7.26 -7.14 -2.31
N ARG A 12 -7.43 -5.97 -1.65
CA ARG A 12 -6.35 -4.97 -1.50
C ARG A 12 -5.26 -5.41 -0.53
N ILE A 13 -5.63 -6.08 0.55
CA ILE A 13 -4.66 -6.72 1.44
C ILE A 13 -3.84 -7.77 0.67
N PHE A 14 -4.51 -8.56 -0.17
CA PHE A 14 -3.82 -9.53 -1.02
C PHE A 14 -2.84 -8.89 -2.00
N GLU A 15 -3.17 -7.72 -2.57
CA GLU A 15 -2.24 -6.94 -3.40
C GLU A 15 -1.00 -6.46 -2.62
N LEU A 16 -1.12 -6.11 -1.33
CA LEU A 16 0.05 -5.81 -0.50
C LEU A 16 0.98 -7.02 -0.39
N TYR A 17 0.43 -8.23 -0.18
CA TYR A 17 1.22 -9.46 -0.20
C TYR A 17 1.85 -9.71 -1.56
N GLN A 18 1.11 -9.56 -2.66
CA GLN A 18 1.65 -9.72 -4.02
C GLN A 18 2.78 -8.74 -4.31
N ASN A 19 2.69 -7.51 -3.80
CA ASN A 19 3.76 -6.53 -3.93
C ASN A 19 5.00 -6.92 -3.12
N ALA A 20 4.81 -7.38 -1.88
CA ALA A 20 5.88 -7.88 -1.03
C ALA A 20 6.60 -9.09 -1.68
N PHE A 21 5.86 -10.07 -2.22
CA PHE A 21 6.43 -11.21 -2.93
C PHE A 21 7.05 -10.83 -4.27
N GLY A 22 6.40 -9.97 -5.06
CA GLY A 22 6.83 -9.66 -6.41
C GLY A 22 8.00 -8.68 -6.50
N HIS A 23 8.08 -7.70 -5.60
CA HIS A 23 9.13 -6.68 -5.59
C HIS A 23 10.19 -6.92 -4.53
N GLY A 24 9.81 -7.50 -3.38
CA GLY A 24 10.72 -7.78 -2.28
C GLY A 24 11.63 -8.98 -2.57
N ILE A 25 11.07 -10.06 -3.07
CA ILE A 25 11.74 -11.35 -3.13
C ILE A 25 12.39 -11.64 -4.49
N SER A 26 11.78 -11.22 -5.60
CA SER A 26 12.17 -11.66 -6.96
C SER A 26 13.57 -11.22 -7.40
N LYS A 27 14.15 -10.20 -6.79
CA LYS A 27 15.49 -9.67 -7.10
C LYS A 27 16.58 -10.13 -6.12
N SER A 28 16.22 -10.86 -5.06
CA SER A 28 17.17 -11.30 -4.05
C SER A 28 17.73 -12.69 -4.37
N LYS A 29 19.05 -12.85 -4.23
CA LYS A 29 19.72 -14.16 -4.27
C LYS A 29 19.53 -14.97 -2.98
N ILE A 30 18.97 -14.37 -1.95
CA ILE A 30 18.68 -14.97 -0.65
C ILE A 30 17.17 -15.14 -0.56
N PRO A 31 16.64 -16.29 -0.12
CA PRO A 31 15.21 -16.44 0.11
C PRO A 31 14.78 -15.42 1.17
N LEU A 32 14.02 -14.41 0.74
CA LEU A 32 13.42 -13.43 1.63
C LEU A 32 12.00 -13.89 1.93
N GLU A 33 11.59 -13.73 3.17
CA GLU A 33 10.26 -14.08 3.63
C GLU A 33 9.42 -12.81 3.74
N VAL A 34 8.12 -12.95 3.51
CA VAL A 34 7.13 -11.93 3.88
C VAL A 34 6.66 -12.26 5.29
N ILE A 35 6.82 -11.31 6.19
CA ILE A 35 6.40 -11.43 7.59
C ILE A 35 5.09 -10.65 7.72
N SER A 36 4.10 -11.26 8.37
CA SER A 36 2.87 -10.55 8.70
C SER A 36 2.41 -10.85 10.11
N CYS A 37 1.80 -9.86 10.73
CA CYS A 37 1.13 -10.01 12.02
C CYS A 37 -0.13 -9.13 12.03
N GLY A 38 -1.08 -9.49 12.87
CA GLY A 38 -2.32 -8.75 13.05
C GLY A 38 -2.77 -8.78 14.49
N GLU A 39 -3.46 -7.72 14.90
CA GLU A 39 -4.01 -7.55 16.23
C GLU A 39 -5.45 -7.02 16.13
N TYR A 40 -6.33 -7.52 16.98
CA TYR A 40 -7.66 -6.94 17.21
C TYR A 40 -7.69 -6.24 18.56
N ASP A 41 -7.89 -4.92 18.55
CA ASP A 41 -8.14 -4.12 19.73
C ASP A 41 -9.65 -4.10 20.03
N ALA A 42 -10.07 -4.87 21.00
CA ALA A 42 -11.48 -4.94 21.39
C ALA A 42 -12.02 -3.66 22.04
N LYS A 43 -11.15 -2.82 22.59
CA LYS A 43 -11.54 -1.55 23.23
C LYS A 43 -11.85 -0.48 22.18
N ASN A 44 -11.02 -0.40 21.16
CA ASN A 44 -11.16 0.57 20.08
C ASN A 44 -11.93 -0.02 18.88
N GLU A 45 -12.29 -1.29 18.92
CA GLU A 45 -12.94 -2.05 17.84
C GLU A 45 -12.20 -1.90 16.51
N THR A 46 -10.87 -2.06 16.54
CA THR A 46 -10.00 -1.95 15.36
C THR A 46 -9.21 -3.23 15.11
N ILE A 47 -8.93 -3.52 13.84
CA ILE A 47 -7.96 -4.53 13.42
C ILE A 47 -6.76 -3.79 12.83
N THR A 48 -5.57 -4.08 13.34
CA THR A 48 -4.32 -3.62 12.75
C THR A 48 -3.61 -4.80 12.10
N LEU A 49 -3.24 -4.66 10.83
CA LEU A 49 -2.45 -5.64 10.08
C LEU A 49 -1.14 -5.02 9.66
N CYS A 50 -0.04 -5.72 9.92
CA CYS A 50 1.30 -5.34 9.48
C CYS A 50 1.84 -6.38 8.50
N ILE A 51 2.36 -5.93 7.36
CA ILE A 51 2.99 -6.76 6.33
C ILE A 51 4.37 -6.19 6.04
N VAL A 52 5.40 -7.02 6.15
CA VAL A 52 6.81 -6.62 6.00
C VAL A 52 7.50 -7.50 4.97
N ASP A 53 8.18 -6.87 4.02
CA ASP A 53 9.22 -7.50 3.20
C ASP A 53 10.58 -6.85 3.48
N LEU A 54 11.65 -7.60 3.27
CA LEU A 54 13.04 -7.14 3.44
C LEU A 54 13.75 -7.00 2.08
N GLY A 55 13.01 -6.66 1.04
CA GLY A 55 13.53 -6.44 -0.31
C GLY A 55 14.25 -5.10 -0.48
N GLY A 56 14.26 -4.57 -1.70
CA GLY A 56 14.89 -3.28 -2.02
C GLY A 56 14.10 -2.07 -1.51
N GLY A 57 12.82 -2.25 -1.23
CA GLY A 57 11.89 -1.17 -0.90
C GLY A 57 11.30 -0.48 -2.13
N ILE A 58 10.22 0.26 -1.91
CA ILE A 58 9.47 0.94 -2.99
C ILE A 58 10.33 2.01 -3.66
N CYS A 59 11.01 2.84 -2.87
CA CYS A 59 11.80 3.95 -3.41
C CYS A 59 12.93 3.45 -4.32
N GLN A 60 13.66 2.42 -3.89
CA GLN A 60 14.73 1.85 -4.70
C GLN A 60 14.18 1.24 -6.00
N ASN A 61 13.06 0.51 -5.94
CA ASN A 61 12.45 -0.06 -7.14
C ASN A 61 12.00 1.01 -8.14
N VAL A 62 11.46 2.15 -7.67
CA VAL A 62 11.09 3.28 -8.52
C VAL A 62 12.33 3.94 -9.11
N THR A 63 13.37 4.16 -8.32
CA THR A 63 14.64 4.75 -8.80
C THR A 63 15.29 3.87 -9.88
N ASP A 64 15.35 2.56 -9.64
CA ASP A 64 15.86 1.60 -10.63
C ASP A 64 15.06 1.66 -11.94
N PHE A 65 13.73 1.69 -11.84
CA PHE A 65 12.85 1.82 -12.99
C PHE A 65 13.03 3.16 -13.72
N ALA A 66 13.11 4.26 -12.98
CA ALA A 66 13.29 5.60 -13.53
C ALA A 66 14.62 5.75 -14.29
N SER A 67 15.66 5.03 -13.85
CA SER A 67 16.99 5.07 -14.53
C SER A 67 16.94 4.60 -15.98
N LEU A 68 15.91 3.85 -16.36
CA LEU A 68 15.67 3.38 -17.73
C LEU A 68 14.91 4.40 -18.60
N ASN A 69 14.50 5.54 -18.03
CA ASN A 69 13.69 6.56 -18.71
C ASN A 69 14.13 7.96 -18.29
N GLU A 70 14.77 8.70 -19.19
CA GLU A 70 15.34 10.04 -18.91
C GLU A 70 14.30 11.04 -18.36
N LYS A 71 13.06 11.04 -18.91
CA LYS A 71 12.02 11.96 -18.46
C LYS A 71 11.57 11.65 -17.05
N LEU A 72 11.50 10.38 -16.69
CA LEU A 72 11.13 9.95 -15.34
C LEU A 72 12.29 10.15 -14.37
N SER A 73 13.52 9.87 -14.78
CA SER A 73 14.72 10.10 -13.99
C SER A 73 14.87 11.56 -13.57
N ALA A 74 14.51 12.51 -14.43
CA ALA A 74 14.49 13.93 -14.10
C ALA A 74 13.44 14.33 -13.04
N GLN A 75 12.43 13.49 -12.81
CA GLN A 75 11.37 13.73 -11.80
C GLN A 75 11.68 13.06 -10.47
N ILE A 76 12.42 11.96 -10.49
CA ILE A 76 12.75 11.16 -9.29
C ILE A 76 14.13 11.56 -8.79
N ILE A 77 14.17 12.61 -7.97
CA ILE A 77 15.42 13.20 -7.48
C ILE A 77 15.86 12.65 -6.11
N ASP A 78 14.94 12.05 -5.37
CA ASP A 78 15.17 11.46 -4.05
C ASP A 78 14.12 10.37 -3.72
N ASN A 79 14.28 9.70 -2.59
CA ASN A 79 13.35 8.67 -2.15
C ASN A 79 11.95 9.22 -1.87
N LYS A 80 11.82 10.45 -1.41
CA LYS A 80 10.52 11.09 -1.17
C LYS A 80 9.74 11.26 -2.47
N THR A 81 10.37 11.76 -3.52
CA THR A 81 9.75 11.89 -4.85
C THR A 81 9.45 10.53 -5.47
N ALA A 82 10.30 9.53 -5.24
CA ALA A 82 10.06 8.16 -5.67
C ALA A 82 8.80 7.57 -5.01
N LEU A 83 8.66 7.72 -3.68
CA LEU A 83 7.47 7.23 -2.96
C LEU A 83 6.21 8.00 -3.37
N GLN A 84 6.31 9.32 -3.54
CA GLN A 84 5.20 10.13 -4.05
C GLN A 84 4.75 9.69 -5.45
N TRP A 85 5.70 9.34 -6.31
CA TRP A 85 5.39 8.80 -7.64
C TRP A 85 4.68 7.45 -7.55
N ALA A 86 5.16 6.54 -6.69
CA ALA A 86 4.56 5.22 -6.50
C ALA A 86 3.11 5.28 -5.97
N LEU A 87 2.79 6.31 -5.18
CA LEU A 87 1.45 6.52 -4.61
C LEU A 87 0.44 7.15 -5.60
N LYS A 88 0.89 7.62 -6.77
CA LYS A 88 -0.01 8.17 -7.79
C LYS A 88 -0.70 7.05 -8.56
N ARG A 89 -1.99 7.23 -8.80
CA ARG A 89 -2.81 6.31 -9.59
C ARG A 89 -2.23 6.05 -10.97
N GLY A 90 -2.20 4.79 -11.37
CA GLY A 90 -1.71 4.37 -12.69
C GLY A 90 -0.19 4.19 -12.79
N ASN A 91 0.60 4.62 -11.79
CA ASN A 91 2.02 4.42 -11.80
C ASN A 91 2.38 2.99 -11.36
N THR A 92 3.24 2.33 -12.13
CA THR A 92 3.74 1.00 -11.84
C THR A 92 5.15 0.83 -12.36
N THR A 93 5.97 0.09 -11.64
CA THR A 93 7.31 -0.33 -12.07
C THR A 93 7.32 -1.70 -12.76
N LYS A 94 6.17 -2.38 -12.83
CA LYS A 94 6.02 -3.67 -13.53
C LYS A 94 5.78 -3.42 -15.01
N THR A 95 6.74 -3.78 -15.86
CA THR A 95 6.67 -3.68 -17.32
C THR A 95 6.21 -4.98 -18.00
N ASP A 96 6.22 -6.09 -17.26
CA ASP A 96 5.85 -7.38 -17.82
C ASP A 96 4.35 -7.38 -18.13
N SER A 97 4.07 -7.20 -19.41
CA SER A 97 2.78 -7.32 -20.01
C SER A 97 2.29 -8.76 -19.96
N ILE A 98 0.95 -8.90 -20.01
CA ILE A 98 0.23 -10.12 -20.34
C ILE A 98 -0.18 -10.97 -19.13
N VAL A 99 -0.86 -10.35 -18.17
CA VAL A 99 -2.15 -10.89 -17.73
C VAL A 99 -3.16 -9.78 -18.03
N GLU A 100 -3.83 -9.93 -19.14
CA GLU A 100 -4.94 -9.09 -19.59
C GLU A 100 -5.99 -9.08 -18.46
N ASP A 101 -6.55 -7.89 -18.20
CA ASP A 101 -7.69 -7.59 -17.32
C ASP A 101 -7.45 -7.13 -15.89
N MET A 102 -6.23 -6.98 -15.37
CA MET A 102 -6.04 -6.25 -14.10
C MET A 102 -5.35 -4.90 -14.32
N PRO A 103 -6.02 -3.78 -14.05
CA PRO A 103 -5.38 -2.46 -14.10
C PRO A 103 -4.21 -2.42 -13.11
N ARG A 104 -2.98 -2.27 -13.61
CA ARG A 104 -1.77 -2.19 -12.79
C ARG A 104 -1.57 -0.77 -12.25
N GLY A 105 -0.94 -0.65 -11.09
CA GLY A 105 -0.70 0.65 -10.46
C GLY A 105 -1.90 1.23 -9.73
N VAL A 106 -2.88 0.42 -9.40
CA VAL A 106 -4.13 0.83 -8.75
C VAL A 106 -4.16 0.41 -7.27
N GLY A 107 -3.32 -0.54 -6.86
CA GLY A 107 -3.41 -1.17 -5.54
C GLY A 107 -3.26 -0.21 -4.37
N LEU A 108 -2.24 0.64 -4.38
CA LEU A 108 -2.04 1.63 -3.32
C LEU A 108 -3.09 2.75 -3.34
N ASP A 109 -3.60 3.11 -4.52
CA ASP A 109 -4.65 4.12 -4.65
C ASP A 109 -6.00 3.63 -4.13
N LEU A 110 -6.34 2.39 -4.40
CA LEU A 110 -7.56 1.76 -3.89
C LEU A 110 -7.52 1.53 -2.37
N LEU A 111 -6.33 1.30 -1.80
CA LEU A 111 -6.15 1.27 -0.35
C LEU A 111 -6.45 2.63 0.29
N LYS A 112 -6.12 3.75 -0.38
CA LYS A 112 -6.48 5.10 0.10
C LYS A 112 -8.00 5.28 0.15
N GLU A 113 -8.70 4.87 -0.91
CA GLU A 113 -10.16 4.94 -0.96
C GLU A 113 -10.79 4.10 0.16
N PHE A 114 -10.30 2.87 0.37
CA PHE A 114 -10.77 2.03 1.46
C PHE A 114 -10.55 2.67 2.83
N VAL A 115 -9.34 3.19 3.09
CA VAL A 115 -9.01 3.87 4.37
C VAL A 115 -9.98 5.02 4.62
N HIS A 116 -10.30 5.81 3.59
CA HIS A 116 -11.29 6.89 3.69
C HIS A 116 -12.68 6.36 4.04
N LEU A 117 -13.18 5.37 3.29
CA LEU A 117 -14.53 4.80 3.51
C LEU A 117 -14.67 4.12 4.87
N ASN A 118 -13.61 3.55 5.40
CA ASN A 118 -13.61 2.85 6.69
C ASN A 118 -13.17 3.75 7.85
N SER A 119 -12.77 5.01 7.59
CA SER A 119 -12.15 5.90 8.58
C SER A 119 -10.96 5.26 9.29
N GLY A 120 -10.23 4.41 8.59
CA GLY A 120 -9.05 3.73 9.08
C GLY A 120 -7.76 4.52 8.87
N SER A 121 -6.63 3.82 8.79
CA SER A 121 -5.34 4.42 8.42
C SER A 121 -4.45 3.45 7.67
N LEU A 122 -3.53 3.97 6.87
CA LEU A 122 -2.47 3.21 6.22
C LEU A 122 -1.14 3.94 6.38
N GLU A 123 -0.15 3.22 6.86
CA GLU A 123 1.23 3.71 6.93
C GLU A 123 2.13 2.79 6.12
N ILE A 124 3.03 3.37 5.34
CA ILE A 124 4.03 2.64 4.56
C ILE A 124 5.40 3.18 4.92
N TYR A 125 6.26 2.30 5.42
CA TYR A 125 7.67 2.58 5.71
C TYR A 125 8.53 1.88 4.67
N THR A 126 9.39 2.63 3.99
CA THR A 126 10.24 2.07 2.95
C THR A 126 11.47 2.95 2.73
N ASN A 127 12.65 2.34 2.73
CA ASN A 127 13.91 3.07 2.66
C ASN A 127 14.00 4.13 3.79
N ASP A 128 14.30 5.39 3.49
CA ASP A 128 14.29 6.50 4.46
C ASP A 128 13.01 7.33 4.41
N CYS A 129 11.89 6.73 4.00
CA CYS A 129 10.63 7.43 3.85
C CYS A 129 9.47 6.73 4.57
N LYS A 130 8.51 7.55 5.00
CA LYS A 130 7.20 7.12 5.50
C LYS A 130 6.12 7.82 4.69
N ALA A 131 5.15 7.07 4.19
CA ALA A 131 3.87 7.61 3.75
C ALA A 131 2.80 7.31 4.80
N SER A 132 2.02 8.31 5.18
CA SER A 132 0.86 8.18 6.06
C SER A 132 -0.39 8.59 5.29
N ILE A 133 -1.42 7.76 5.32
CA ILE A 133 -2.72 8.02 4.73
C ILE A 133 -3.73 7.99 5.87
N ASN A 134 -4.38 9.14 6.09
CA ASN A 134 -5.32 9.31 7.18
C ASN A 134 -6.75 8.93 6.78
N GLU A 135 -7.67 8.97 7.74
CA GLU A 135 -9.08 8.67 7.57
C GLU A 135 -9.80 9.51 6.50
N GLN A 136 -9.26 10.68 6.14
CA GLN A 136 -9.79 11.52 5.06
C GLN A 136 -9.22 11.15 3.68
N GLY A 137 -8.37 10.11 3.58
CA GLY A 137 -7.72 9.70 2.34
C GLY A 137 -6.57 10.61 1.88
N ASN A 138 -6.19 11.60 2.70
CA ASN A 138 -5.04 12.46 2.42
C ASN A 138 -3.75 11.71 2.76
N TYR A 139 -2.73 11.85 1.91
CA TYR A 139 -1.43 11.25 2.17
C TYR A 139 -0.36 12.32 2.37
N GLU A 140 0.57 12.01 3.26
CA GLU A 140 1.78 12.78 3.50
C GLU A 140 2.99 11.86 3.38
N VAL A 141 4.06 12.34 2.73
CA VAL A 141 5.33 11.62 2.65
C VAL A 141 6.40 12.42 3.40
N THR A 142 6.99 11.78 4.40
CA THR A 142 8.05 12.34 5.24
C THR A 142 9.33 11.54 5.12
N THR A 143 10.48 12.19 5.33
CA THR A 143 11.78 11.51 5.42
C THR A 143 12.03 11.06 6.85
N LEU A 144 12.54 9.83 7.00
CA LEU A 144 12.89 9.24 8.28
C LEU A 144 14.39 9.44 8.59
N PRO A 145 14.79 9.49 9.87
CA PRO A 145 16.19 9.60 10.27
C PRO A 145 16.97 8.28 10.14
N PHE A 146 16.36 7.23 9.62
CA PHE A 146 16.96 5.91 9.42
C PHE A 146 16.48 5.33 8.08
N ASN A 147 17.23 4.34 7.57
CA ASN A 147 16.86 3.60 6.37
C ASN A 147 16.30 2.22 6.75
N PHE A 148 15.06 1.96 6.38
CA PHE A 148 14.41 0.66 6.50
C PHE A 148 14.58 -0.10 5.18
N LYS A 149 15.40 -1.13 5.19
CA LYS A 149 15.60 -1.96 4.00
C LYS A 149 14.38 -2.86 3.78
N GLY A 150 13.62 -2.55 2.72
CA GLY A 150 12.37 -3.25 2.41
C GLY A 150 11.16 -2.34 2.46
N THR A 151 10.00 -2.96 2.68
CA THR A 151 8.74 -2.25 2.85
C THR A 151 7.96 -2.83 4.03
N MET A 152 7.46 -1.96 4.89
CA MET A 152 6.50 -2.31 5.94
C MET A 152 5.22 -1.52 5.69
N ALA A 153 4.11 -2.22 5.50
CA ALA A 153 2.78 -1.63 5.41
C ALA A 153 1.99 -1.96 6.67
N VAL A 154 1.43 -0.94 7.31
CA VAL A 154 0.57 -1.06 8.48
C VAL A 154 -0.79 -0.49 8.14
N ILE A 155 -1.83 -1.32 8.14
CA ILE A 155 -3.20 -0.91 7.88
C ILE A 155 -4.05 -1.10 9.14
N THR A 156 -4.80 -0.06 9.52
CA THR A 156 -5.78 -0.13 10.61
C THR A 156 -7.18 -0.02 10.03
N ILE A 157 -8.04 -0.94 10.41
CA ILE A 157 -9.41 -1.11 9.93
C ILE A 157 -10.35 -0.95 11.11
N ASN A 158 -11.33 -0.06 10.98
CA ASN A 158 -12.39 0.08 11.96
C ASN A 158 -13.43 -1.05 11.82
N CYS A 159 -13.77 -1.66 12.95
CA CYS A 159 -14.72 -2.74 13.07
C CYS A 159 -15.90 -2.38 13.99
N ASP A 160 -16.17 -1.08 14.20
CA ASP A 160 -17.27 -0.57 15.01
C ASP A 160 -18.61 -1.20 14.54
N LYS A 161 -19.29 -1.88 15.45
CA LYS A 161 -20.54 -2.59 15.17
C LYS A 161 -21.73 -1.66 14.97
N ASN A 162 -21.60 -0.40 15.40
CA ASN A 162 -22.66 0.61 15.29
C ASN A 162 -22.56 1.40 13.97
N VAL A 163 -21.48 1.19 13.19
CA VAL A 163 -21.24 1.89 11.93
C VAL A 163 -21.29 0.92 10.76
N ILE A 164 -22.07 1.27 9.74
CA ILE A 164 -22.12 0.55 8.48
C ILE A 164 -21.19 1.26 7.49
N TYR A 165 -20.01 0.69 7.27
CA TYR A 165 -19.09 1.11 6.23
C TYR A 165 -19.53 0.50 4.89
N SER A 166 -19.81 1.34 3.88
CA SER A 166 -20.28 0.96 2.56
C SER A 166 -19.93 2.00 1.52
N TYR A 167 -19.93 1.62 0.24
CA TYR A 167 -19.88 2.59 -0.84
C TYR A 167 -21.13 3.47 -0.89
N GLU A 168 -21.01 4.71 -1.39
CA GLU A 168 -22.12 5.65 -1.47
C GLU A 168 -23.32 5.13 -2.30
N ASN A 169 -23.04 4.34 -3.32
CA ASN A 169 -24.02 3.81 -4.27
C ASN A 169 -24.58 2.43 -3.88
N GLU A 170 -24.19 1.88 -2.75
CA GLU A 170 -24.73 0.59 -2.29
C GLU A 170 -26.13 0.77 -1.67
N PRO A 171 -27.08 -0.16 -1.97
CA PRO A 171 -28.37 -0.15 -1.31
C PRO A 171 -28.17 -0.38 0.20
N LYS A 172 -28.60 0.58 1.00
CA LYS A 172 -28.60 0.46 2.46
C LYS A 172 -29.76 -0.45 2.86
N PHE A 173 -29.50 -1.72 3.04
CA PHE A 173 -30.46 -2.63 3.64
C PHE A 173 -30.45 -2.42 5.16
N PHE A 174 -31.56 -1.93 5.67
CA PHE A 174 -31.85 -1.81 7.12
C PHE A 174 -32.57 -3.06 7.60
#